data_d05eecf75d49b87f90cdde032098bf18
#
_entry.id   d05eecf75d49b87f90cdde032098bf18
#
_cell.length_a   1.000
_cell.length_b   1.000
_cell.length_c   1.000
_cell.angle_alpha   90.00
_cell.angle_beta   90.00
_cell.angle_gamma   90.00
#
_symmetry.space_group_name_H-M   'P 1'
#
loop_
_entity.id
_entity.type
_entity.pdbx_description
1 polymer ?
#
loop_
_entity_poly.entity_id
_entity_poly.type
_entity_poly.pdbx_seq_one_letter_code
_entity_poly.pdbx_strand_id
1 'polypeptide(L)'
;GVKDTISKDYDQTFKLLFQQVYDEEYKTAFEAAGLHYRYGLIDDIAAKVIRSRGGMVWACKNYDGDVMSDLIAAASGSLPMMTSVLVSPDGCFEYEAAHGTVTDHFYRWRRGEKVSTNPLATMFAWAGTLRKRGELDGIPALGHFADCLERAGLDVFEEGHFSEDLAMLCDPADYTDSPDNDTLIALIRARLEQLLNA
;
A
#
# COMPACT_ATOMS: atom_id res chain seq x y z
N GLY A 1 -11.32 2.66 13.75
CA GLY A 1 -12.46 1.74 13.92
C GLY A 1 -11.99 0.41 14.44
N VAL A 2 -12.71 -0.12 15.37
CA VAL A 2 -12.42 -1.41 15.97
C VAL A 2 -13.64 -2.29 15.73
N LYS A 3 -13.43 -3.54 15.31
CA LYS A 3 -14.50 -4.52 15.27
C LYS A 3 -15.01 -4.71 16.68
N ASP A 4 -16.24 -4.26 16.93
CA ASP A 4 -16.98 -4.61 18.13
C ASP A 4 -18.03 -5.66 17.75
N THR A 5 -17.91 -6.82 18.31
CA THR A 5 -19.04 -7.71 18.47
C THR A 5 -19.62 -7.41 19.83
N ILE A 6 -20.65 -6.57 19.87
CA ILE A 6 -21.39 -6.15 21.07
C ILE A 6 -21.71 -7.34 22.01
N SER A 7 -21.62 -8.56 21.51
CA SER A 7 -22.00 -9.79 22.22
C SER A 7 -20.84 -10.58 22.82
N LYS A 8 -19.56 -10.16 22.69
CA LYS A 8 -18.42 -10.97 23.13
C LYS A 8 -17.38 -10.15 23.88
N ASP A 9 -17.26 -10.35 25.17
CA ASP A 9 -16.39 -9.61 26.09
C ASP A 9 -14.92 -9.58 25.65
N TYR A 10 -14.42 -10.65 25.03
CA TYR A 10 -13.03 -10.70 24.58
C TYR A 10 -12.68 -9.73 23.43
N ASP A 11 -13.64 -9.32 22.63
CA ASP A 11 -13.43 -8.34 21.58
C ASP A 11 -13.38 -6.90 22.11
N GLN A 12 -13.91 -6.65 23.28
CA GLN A 12 -13.89 -5.32 23.89
C GLN A 12 -12.49 -4.89 24.35
N THR A 13 -11.59 -5.84 24.61
CA THR A 13 -10.24 -5.53 25.09
C THR A 13 -9.51 -4.57 24.17
N PHE A 14 -9.56 -4.78 22.86
CA PHE A 14 -8.92 -3.91 21.88
C PHE A 14 -9.49 -2.50 21.92
N LYS A 15 -10.81 -2.36 21.94
CA LYS A 15 -11.52 -1.07 22.07
C LYS A 15 -11.14 -0.35 23.36
N LEU A 16 -11.20 -1.06 24.49
CA LEU A 16 -10.96 -0.47 25.81
C LEU A 16 -9.52 0.00 25.96
N LEU A 17 -8.54 -0.75 25.46
CA LEU A 17 -7.13 -0.36 25.47
C LEU A 17 -6.88 0.90 24.62
N PHE A 18 -7.43 0.97 23.40
CA PHE A 18 -7.32 2.16 22.57
C PHE A 18 -7.99 3.39 23.25
N GLN A 19 -9.16 3.21 23.85
CA GLN A 19 -9.85 4.28 24.57
C GLN A 19 -9.03 4.75 25.79
N GLN A 20 -8.52 3.82 26.56
CA GLN A 20 -7.69 4.13 27.73
C GLN A 20 -6.43 4.91 27.34
N VAL A 21 -5.65 4.42 26.38
CA VAL A 21 -4.42 5.09 25.93
C VAL A 21 -4.75 6.48 25.38
N TYR A 22 -5.85 6.61 24.61
CA TYR A 22 -6.26 7.93 24.14
C TYR A 22 -6.59 8.88 25.31
N ASP A 23 -7.39 8.45 26.27
CA ASP A 23 -7.85 9.30 27.38
C ASP A 23 -6.70 9.69 28.33
N GLU A 24 -5.78 8.75 28.59
CA GLU A 24 -4.68 8.95 29.56
C GLU A 24 -3.46 9.67 28.94
N GLU A 25 -3.14 9.40 27.67
CA GLU A 25 -1.87 9.84 27.10
C GLU A 25 -2.00 10.83 25.95
N TYR A 26 -3.00 10.68 25.07
CA TYR A 26 -3.03 11.40 23.79
C TYR A 26 -4.13 12.45 23.64
N LYS A 27 -5.14 12.47 24.49
CA LYS A 27 -6.30 13.35 24.35
C LYS A 27 -5.93 14.82 24.19
N THR A 28 -5.06 15.33 25.07
CA THR A 28 -4.62 16.73 25.04
C THR A 28 -3.83 17.04 23.76
N ALA A 29 -2.96 16.14 23.31
CA ALA A 29 -2.18 16.30 22.09
C ALA A 29 -3.09 16.29 20.85
N PHE A 30 -4.09 15.44 20.80
CA PHE A 30 -5.08 15.38 19.72
C PHE A 30 -5.91 16.65 19.65
N GLU A 31 -6.41 17.13 20.79
CA GLU A 31 -7.17 18.39 20.87
C GLU A 31 -6.33 19.59 20.40
N ALA A 32 -5.06 19.68 20.83
CA ALA A 32 -4.15 20.74 20.41
C ALA A 32 -3.83 20.70 18.91
N ALA A 33 -3.77 19.52 18.33
CA ALA A 33 -3.54 19.30 16.89
C ALA A 33 -4.82 19.37 16.04
N GLY A 34 -6.00 19.55 16.63
CA GLY A 34 -7.28 19.51 15.92
C GLY A 34 -7.66 18.12 15.39
N LEU A 35 -7.08 17.08 15.97
CA LEU A 35 -7.36 15.68 15.60
C LEU A 35 -8.51 15.13 16.43
N HIS A 36 -9.18 14.12 15.86
CA HIS A 36 -10.30 13.46 16.53
C HIS A 36 -10.08 11.95 16.59
N TYR A 37 -10.15 11.40 17.79
CA TYR A 37 -10.28 9.96 18.00
C TYR A 37 -11.76 9.56 17.91
N ARG A 38 -12.04 8.49 17.16
CA ARG A 38 -13.39 7.94 17.03
C ARG A 38 -13.35 6.43 17.07
N TYR A 39 -14.21 5.86 17.86
CA TYR A 39 -14.54 4.45 17.80
C TYR A 39 -15.72 4.22 16.84
N GLY A 40 -15.72 3.10 16.12
CA GLY A 40 -16.84 2.72 15.25
C GLY A 40 -16.92 1.21 15.04
N LEU A 41 -18.10 0.72 14.71
CA LEU A 41 -18.33 -0.65 14.29
C LEU A 41 -17.75 -0.86 12.90
N ILE A 42 -17.28 -2.08 12.61
CA ILE A 42 -16.57 -2.38 11.35
C ILE A 42 -17.44 -2.12 10.12
N ASP A 43 -18.72 -2.47 10.16
CA ASP A 43 -19.66 -2.27 9.07
C ASP A 43 -19.93 -0.77 8.80
N ASP A 44 -20.08 0.03 9.85
CA ASP A 44 -20.28 1.48 9.73
C ASP A 44 -19.00 2.17 9.22
N ILE A 45 -17.83 1.77 9.73
CA ILE A 45 -16.56 2.34 9.30
C ILE A 45 -16.26 1.95 7.86
N ALA A 46 -16.49 0.72 7.43
CA ALA A 46 -16.32 0.28 6.05
C ALA A 46 -17.12 1.17 5.07
N ALA A 47 -18.39 1.42 5.38
CA ALA A 47 -19.24 2.29 4.58
C ALA A 47 -18.75 3.76 4.55
N LYS A 48 -18.15 4.24 5.64
CA LYS A 48 -17.60 5.60 5.73
C LYS A 48 -16.29 5.75 4.98
N VAL A 49 -15.40 4.76 5.09
CA VAL A 49 -14.08 4.80 4.45
C VAL A 49 -14.20 4.87 2.93
N ILE A 50 -15.05 4.05 2.32
CA ILE A 50 -15.30 4.05 0.86
C ILE A 50 -15.77 5.43 0.36
N ARG A 51 -16.49 6.19 1.19
CA ARG A 51 -16.99 7.54 0.86
C ARG A 51 -16.07 8.66 1.32
N SER A 52 -14.99 8.33 2.01
CA SER A 52 -14.07 9.28 2.61
C SER A 52 -13.17 9.91 1.55
N ARG A 53 -12.74 11.14 1.82
CA ARG A 53 -11.68 11.82 1.06
C ARG A 53 -10.28 11.52 1.61
N GLY A 54 -10.15 10.56 2.52
CA GLY A 54 -8.91 10.25 3.21
C GLY A 54 -8.65 11.13 4.43
N GLY A 55 -7.38 11.27 4.81
CA GLY A 55 -6.98 12.06 5.98
C GLY A 55 -7.27 11.37 7.32
N MET A 56 -7.32 10.05 7.35
CA MET A 56 -7.57 9.26 8.56
C MET A 56 -6.57 8.12 8.71
N VAL A 57 -6.32 7.73 9.94
CA VAL A 57 -5.66 6.47 10.29
C VAL A 57 -6.70 5.54 10.87
N TRP A 58 -6.78 4.34 10.35
CA TRP A 58 -7.72 3.32 10.79
C TRP A 58 -6.99 2.17 11.47
N ALA A 59 -7.13 2.05 12.79
CA ALA A 59 -6.58 0.94 13.56
C ALA A 59 -7.54 -0.26 13.52
N CYS A 60 -7.05 -1.39 13.06
CA CYS A 60 -7.77 -2.65 12.97
C CYS A 60 -7.02 -3.76 13.69
N LYS A 61 -7.74 -4.81 14.11
CA LYS A 61 -7.11 -6.11 14.36
C LYS A 61 -6.59 -6.69 13.04
N ASN A 62 -5.59 -7.58 13.11
CA ASN A 62 -4.90 -8.11 11.93
C ASN A 62 -5.87 -8.60 10.82
N TYR A 63 -6.73 -9.54 11.12
CA TYR A 63 -7.67 -10.10 10.14
C TYR A 63 -8.62 -9.05 9.54
N ASP A 64 -9.15 -8.16 10.37
CA ASP A 64 -10.05 -7.10 9.90
C ASP A 64 -9.28 -6.09 9.03
N GLY A 65 -8.03 -5.80 9.37
CA GLY A 65 -7.13 -4.95 8.58
C GLY A 65 -6.81 -5.56 7.23
N ASP A 66 -6.45 -6.84 7.19
CA ASP A 66 -6.15 -7.57 5.94
C ASP A 66 -7.36 -7.53 4.98
N VAL A 67 -8.55 -7.90 5.48
CA VAL A 67 -9.75 -7.91 4.64
C VAL A 67 -10.15 -6.51 4.17
N MET A 68 -10.06 -5.52 5.05
CA MET A 68 -10.50 -4.16 4.71
C MET A 68 -9.52 -3.41 3.83
N SER A 69 -8.21 -3.62 3.98
CA SER A 69 -7.22 -3.01 3.11
C SER A 69 -7.33 -3.54 1.68
N ASP A 70 -7.47 -4.86 1.52
CA ASP A 70 -7.68 -5.49 0.21
C ASP A 70 -8.97 -5.02 -0.45
N LEU A 71 -10.07 -4.94 0.32
CA LEU A 71 -11.36 -4.47 -0.21
C LEU A 71 -11.28 -3.04 -0.73
N ILE A 72 -10.63 -2.15 0.01
CA ILE A 72 -10.48 -0.74 -0.36
C ILE A 72 -9.56 -0.62 -1.58
N ALA A 73 -8.43 -1.32 -1.58
CA ALA A 73 -7.50 -1.31 -2.70
C ALA A 73 -8.15 -1.86 -3.99
N ALA A 74 -8.86 -2.99 -3.90
CA ALA A 74 -9.59 -3.57 -5.03
C ALA A 74 -10.69 -2.64 -5.57
N ALA A 75 -11.42 -1.96 -4.68
CA ALA A 75 -12.44 -0.99 -5.08
C ALA A 75 -11.85 0.24 -5.80
N SER A 76 -10.60 0.56 -5.54
CA SER A 76 -9.85 1.65 -6.19
C SER A 76 -9.05 1.19 -7.41
N GLY A 77 -9.04 -0.11 -7.72
CA GLY A 77 -8.26 -0.69 -8.82
C GLY A 77 -6.75 -0.79 -8.54
N SER A 78 -6.31 -0.54 -7.31
CA SER A 78 -4.89 -0.41 -6.97
C SER A 78 -4.29 -1.58 -6.18
N LEU A 79 -4.97 -2.73 -6.08
CA LEU A 79 -4.47 -3.89 -5.33
C LEU A 79 -3.01 -4.26 -5.69
N PRO A 80 -2.62 -4.35 -6.98
CA PRO A 80 -1.24 -4.63 -7.38
C PRO A 80 -0.22 -3.53 -7.02
N MET A 81 -0.65 -2.40 -6.49
CA MET A 81 0.19 -1.28 -6.05
C MET A 81 0.29 -1.18 -4.53
N MET A 82 -0.45 -2.02 -3.80
CA MET A 82 -0.50 -1.97 -2.35
C MET A 82 0.75 -2.57 -1.72
N THR A 83 1.33 -1.85 -0.76
CA THR A 83 2.45 -2.30 0.07
C THR A 83 2.04 -2.43 1.52
N SER A 84 2.73 -3.30 2.24
CA SER A 84 2.60 -3.48 3.68
C SER A 84 3.91 -3.14 4.38
N VAL A 85 3.80 -2.61 5.58
CA VAL A 85 4.94 -2.32 6.46
C VAL A 85 4.65 -2.89 7.84
N LEU A 86 5.47 -3.82 8.27
CA LEU A 86 5.45 -4.37 9.61
C LEU A 86 6.46 -3.59 10.48
N VAL A 87 6.04 -3.18 11.64
CA VAL A 87 6.89 -2.41 12.56
C VAL A 87 6.88 -3.09 13.92
N SER A 88 8.06 -3.48 14.40
CA SER A 88 8.21 -4.05 15.74
C SER A 88 8.26 -2.96 16.83
N PRO A 89 7.94 -3.28 18.09
CA PRO A 89 7.98 -2.30 19.19
C PRO A 89 9.36 -1.66 19.41
N ASP A 90 10.43 -2.33 19.03
CA ASP A 90 11.82 -1.86 19.11
C ASP A 90 12.28 -1.10 17.87
N GLY A 91 11.37 -0.86 16.91
CA GLY A 91 11.61 0.01 15.77
C GLY A 91 12.29 -0.67 14.58
N CYS A 92 12.19 -2.00 14.44
CA CYS A 92 12.53 -2.70 13.20
C CYS A 92 11.39 -2.56 12.18
N PHE A 93 11.74 -2.47 10.91
CA PHE A 93 10.79 -2.32 9.81
C PHE A 93 10.99 -3.43 8.80
N GLU A 94 9.89 -4.02 8.34
CA GLU A 94 9.82 -4.95 7.23
C GLU A 94 8.84 -4.42 6.20
N TYR A 95 9.26 -4.35 4.94
CA TYR A 95 8.46 -3.87 3.83
C TYR A 95 8.19 -5.01 2.86
N GLU A 96 6.95 -5.16 2.45
CA GLU A 96 6.54 -6.21 1.52
C GLU A 96 5.49 -5.70 0.52
N ALA A 97 5.34 -6.43 -0.59
CA ALA A 97 4.16 -6.29 -1.42
C ALA A 97 2.97 -6.92 -0.69
N ALA A 98 1.88 -6.19 -0.54
CA ALA A 98 0.73 -6.64 0.25
C ALA A 98 -0.18 -7.64 -0.49
N HIS A 99 0.21 -8.12 -1.66
CA HIS A 99 -0.53 -9.13 -2.43
C HIS A 99 0.19 -10.48 -2.41
N GLY A 100 -0.55 -11.56 -2.66
CA GLY A 100 -0.02 -12.92 -2.73
C GLY A 100 0.82 -13.16 -3.98
N THR A 101 1.31 -14.39 -4.10
CA THR A 101 2.04 -14.86 -5.28
C THR A 101 1.10 -15.01 -6.48
N VAL A 102 1.48 -14.47 -7.63
CA VAL A 102 0.69 -14.56 -8.87
C VAL A 102 0.96 -15.91 -9.55
N THR A 103 0.49 -16.98 -8.93
CA THR A 103 0.81 -18.37 -9.29
C THR A 103 0.41 -18.72 -10.72
N ASP A 104 -0.72 -18.19 -11.21
CA ASP A 104 -1.16 -18.43 -12.59
C ASP A 104 -0.17 -17.85 -13.60
N HIS A 105 0.30 -16.62 -13.42
CA HIS A 105 1.31 -16.02 -14.29
C HIS A 105 2.61 -16.82 -14.29
N PHE A 106 3.06 -17.33 -13.13
CA PHE A 106 4.22 -18.20 -13.05
C PHE A 106 4.06 -19.47 -13.90
N TYR A 107 2.94 -20.15 -13.83
CA TYR A 107 2.69 -21.36 -14.62
C TYR A 107 2.52 -21.07 -16.11
N ARG A 108 1.92 -19.94 -16.49
CA ARG A 108 1.82 -19.49 -17.87
C ARG A 108 3.22 -19.20 -18.45
N TRP A 109 4.03 -18.42 -17.73
CA TRP A 109 5.41 -18.17 -18.10
C TRP A 109 6.23 -19.45 -18.24
N ARG A 110 6.08 -20.38 -17.32
CA ARG A 110 6.75 -21.69 -17.37
C ARG A 110 6.36 -22.53 -18.61
N ARG A 111 5.19 -22.31 -19.17
CA ARG A 111 4.74 -22.91 -20.44
C ARG A 111 5.26 -22.16 -21.68
N GLY A 112 6.03 -21.08 -21.51
CA GLY A 112 6.55 -20.25 -22.59
C GLY A 112 5.58 -19.17 -23.07
N GLU A 113 4.52 -18.90 -22.32
CA GLU A 113 3.60 -17.79 -22.61
C GLU A 113 4.24 -16.47 -22.18
N LYS A 114 3.96 -15.41 -22.93
CA LYS A 114 4.28 -14.04 -22.47
C LYS A 114 3.27 -13.65 -21.42
N VAL A 115 3.76 -13.17 -20.29
CA VAL A 115 2.95 -12.68 -19.18
C VAL A 115 3.49 -11.36 -18.69
N SER A 116 2.62 -10.55 -18.14
CA SER A 116 2.96 -9.28 -17.54
C SER A 116 2.28 -9.18 -16.17
N THR A 117 3.09 -9.06 -15.14
CA THR A 117 2.65 -8.90 -13.75
C THR A 117 3.06 -7.52 -13.26
N ASN A 118 2.18 -6.80 -12.62
CA ASN A 118 2.48 -5.47 -12.10
C ASN A 118 3.63 -5.53 -11.07
N PRO A 119 4.78 -4.87 -11.32
CA PRO A 119 5.92 -4.90 -10.41
C PRO A 119 5.87 -3.83 -9.33
N LEU A 120 4.89 -2.89 -9.39
CA LEU A 120 4.92 -1.66 -8.59
C LEU A 120 4.89 -1.92 -7.09
N ALA A 121 4.07 -2.85 -6.59
CA ALA A 121 4.03 -3.15 -5.15
C ALA A 121 5.40 -3.59 -4.62
N THR A 122 6.10 -4.48 -5.34
CA THR A 122 7.45 -4.92 -4.97
C THR A 122 8.45 -3.78 -5.06
N MET A 123 8.37 -2.95 -6.10
CA MET A 123 9.25 -1.77 -6.26
C MET A 123 9.03 -0.76 -5.15
N PHE A 124 7.79 -0.48 -4.77
CA PHE A 124 7.45 0.44 -3.68
C PHE A 124 7.90 -0.10 -2.32
N ALA A 125 7.82 -1.42 -2.08
CA ALA A 125 8.37 -2.04 -0.89
C ALA A 125 9.90 -1.84 -0.81
N TRP A 126 10.62 -2.04 -1.91
CA TRP A 126 12.05 -1.74 -1.99
C TRP A 126 12.36 -0.25 -1.79
N ALA A 127 11.59 0.64 -2.43
CA ALA A 127 11.75 2.09 -2.25
C ALA A 127 11.54 2.51 -0.79
N GLY A 128 10.50 1.98 -0.12
CA GLY A 128 10.26 2.19 1.30
C GLY A 128 11.42 1.73 2.17
N THR A 129 11.95 0.52 1.90
CA THR A 129 13.13 -0.03 2.60
C THR A 129 14.36 0.87 2.44
N LEU A 130 14.65 1.29 1.21
CA LEU A 130 15.80 2.17 0.91
C LEU A 130 15.66 3.54 1.57
N ARG A 131 14.47 4.13 1.51
CA ARG A 131 14.16 5.40 2.18
C ARG A 131 14.38 5.28 3.69
N LYS A 132 13.84 4.22 4.30
CA LYS A 132 14.01 3.98 5.73
C LYS A 132 15.47 3.72 6.11
N ARG A 133 16.20 2.97 5.30
CA ARG A 133 17.63 2.76 5.53
C ARG A 133 18.41 4.06 5.41
N GLY A 134 18.06 4.89 4.42
CA GLY A 134 18.65 6.23 4.25
C GLY A 134 18.43 7.15 5.46
N GLU A 135 17.24 7.12 6.05
CA GLU A 135 16.93 7.84 7.29
C GLU A 135 17.79 7.35 8.45
N LEU A 136 17.87 6.04 8.67
CA LEU A 136 18.60 5.44 9.79
C LEU A 136 20.11 5.67 9.71
N ASP A 137 20.69 5.66 8.51
CA ASP A 137 22.12 5.81 8.28
C ASP A 137 22.55 7.26 7.96
N GLY A 138 21.60 8.17 7.84
CA GLY A 138 21.87 9.54 7.42
C GLY A 138 22.40 9.65 5.98
N ILE A 139 21.87 8.82 5.07
CA ILE A 139 22.27 8.78 3.65
C ILE A 139 21.12 9.34 2.78
N PRO A 140 21.03 10.66 2.56
CA PRO A 140 19.94 11.27 1.79
C PRO A 140 19.83 10.73 0.35
N ALA A 141 20.94 10.29 -0.24
CA ALA A 141 20.96 9.73 -1.58
C ALA A 141 20.08 8.48 -1.73
N LEU A 142 19.93 7.66 -0.68
CA LEU A 142 19.01 6.52 -0.70
C LEU A 142 17.54 6.97 -0.74
N GLY A 143 17.20 8.02 0.01
CA GLY A 143 15.86 8.61 -0.04
C GLY A 143 15.55 9.16 -1.44
N HIS A 144 16.46 9.95 -1.99
CA HIS A 144 16.30 10.48 -3.35
C HIS A 144 16.16 9.38 -4.41
N PHE A 145 16.98 8.34 -4.34
CA PHE A 145 16.85 7.18 -5.24
C PHE A 145 15.49 6.50 -5.11
N ALA A 146 15.00 6.31 -3.88
CA ALA A 146 13.70 5.71 -3.61
C ALA A 146 12.55 6.55 -4.21
N ASP A 147 12.61 7.87 -4.07
CA ASP A 147 11.61 8.79 -4.64
C ASP A 147 11.63 8.75 -6.18
N CYS A 148 12.82 8.72 -6.79
CA CYS A 148 12.96 8.57 -8.24
C CYS A 148 12.45 7.20 -8.73
N LEU A 149 12.67 6.12 -7.97
CA LEU A 149 12.21 4.78 -8.32
C LEU A 149 10.67 4.70 -8.31
N GLU A 150 10.04 5.22 -7.27
CA GLU A 150 8.57 5.29 -7.18
C GLU A 150 8.01 6.15 -8.33
N ARG A 151 8.59 7.32 -8.57
CA ARG A 151 8.15 8.22 -9.63
C ARG A 151 8.32 7.61 -11.01
N ALA A 152 9.43 6.91 -11.27
CA ALA A 152 9.66 6.23 -12.54
C ALA A 152 8.60 5.16 -12.83
N GLY A 153 8.24 4.37 -11.83
CA GLY A 153 7.15 3.40 -11.96
C GLY A 153 5.83 4.06 -12.29
N LEU A 154 5.45 5.08 -11.54
CA LEU A 154 4.20 5.82 -11.76
C LEU A 154 4.17 6.49 -13.14
N ASP A 155 5.25 7.16 -13.57
CA ASP A 155 5.32 7.83 -14.87
C ASP A 155 5.04 6.86 -16.02
N VAL A 156 5.65 5.67 -16.01
CA VAL A 156 5.46 4.66 -17.06
C VAL A 156 4.01 4.19 -17.14
N PHE A 157 3.36 4.03 -15.99
CA PHE A 157 1.94 3.69 -15.93
C PHE A 157 1.05 4.87 -16.33
N GLU A 158 1.38 6.09 -15.93
CA GLU A 158 0.68 7.31 -16.36
C GLU A 158 0.79 7.54 -17.88
N GLU A 159 1.89 7.11 -18.52
CA GLU A 159 2.09 7.10 -19.98
C GLU A 159 1.28 6.01 -20.69
N GLY A 160 0.60 5.14 -19.94
CA GLY A 160 -0.30 4.11 -20.46
C GLY A 160 0.36 2.77 -20.77
N HIS A 161 1.53 2.48 -20.24
CA HIS A 161 2.17 1.18 -20.35
C HIS A 161 1.75 0.29 -19.18
N PHE A 162 0.69 -0.51 -19.37
CA PHE A 162 0.06 -1.28 -18.30
C PHE A 162 0.51 -2.72 -18.27
N SER A 163 0.65 -3.29 -17.07
CA SER A 163 0.72 -4.73 -16.91
C SER A 163 -0.60 -5.40 -17.30
N GLU A 164 -0.56 -6.68 -17.68
CA GLU A 164 -1.75 -7.43 -18.13
C GLU A 164 -2.90 -7.37 -17.11
N ASP A 165 -2.58 -7.54 -15.83
CA ASP A 165 -3.54 -7.50 -14.74
C ASP A 165 -4.22 -6.13 -14.58
N LEU A 166 -3.49 -5.03 -14.78
CA LEU A 166 -4.07 -3.69 -14.75
C LEU A 166 -4.86 -3.39 -16.02
N ALA A 167 -4.35 -3.76 -17.19
CA ALA A 167 -5.03 -3.57 -18.47
C ALA A 167 -6.39 -4.27 -18.51
N MET A 168 -6.54 -5.42 -17.84
CA MET A 168 -7.81 -6.14 -17.72
C MET A 168 -8.88 -5.39 -16.90
N LEU A 169 -8.49 -4.42 -16.08
CA LEU A 169 -9.38 -3.62 -15.24
C LEU A 169 -9.76 -2.28 -15.87
N CYS A 170 -9.10 -1.89 -16.96
CA CYS A 170 -9.25 -0.59 -17.61
C CYS A 170 -9.94 -0.71 -18.98
N ASP A 171 -10.51 0.39 -19.47
CA ASP A 171 -10.97 0.45 -20.84
C ASP A 171 -9.75 0.45 -21.79
N PRO A 172 -9.78 -0.30 -22.90
CA PRO A 172 -8.71 -0.27 -23.91
C PRO A 172 -8.34 1.11 -24.44
N ALA A 173 -9.19 2.10 -24.28
CA ALA A 173 -8.90 3.49 -24.62
C ALA A 173 -8.02 4.21 -23.59
N ASP A 174 -7.87 3.65 -22.39
CA ASP A 174 -7.16 4.28 -21.27
C ASP A 174 -5.68 3.94 -21.21
N TYR A 175 -5.19 3.02 -22.05
CA TYR A 175 -3.77 2.65 -22.06
C TYR A 175 -3.21 2.51 -23.49
N THR A 176 -1.90 2.67 -23.60
CA THR A 176 -1.17 2.66 -24.89
C THR A 176 -0.86 1.24 -25.33
N ASP A 177 -0.33 0.42 -24.41
CA ASP A 177 0.01 -0.96 -24.65
C ASP A 177 0.06 -1.76 -23.33
N SER A 178 0.21 -3.08 -23.47
CA SER A 178 0.43 -4.00 -22.35
C SER A 178 1.65 -4.87 -22.63
N PRO A 179 2.86 -4.34 -22.36
CA PRO A 179 4.11 -5.03 -22.62
C PRO A 179 4.34 -6.20 -21.67
N ASP A 180 5.23 -7.12 -22.06
CA ASP A 180 5.70 -8.17 -21.14
C ASP A 180 6.58 -7.58 -20.02
N ASN A 181 6.84 -8.38 -18.97
CA ASN A 181 7.59 -7.93 -17.81
C ASN A 181 8.96 -7.34 -18.14
N ASP A 182 9.70 -7.98 -19.05
CA ASP A 182 11.06 -7.53 -19.40
C ASP A 182 11.01 -6.14 -20.03
N THR A 183 10.06 -5.91 -20.93
CA THR A 183 9.84 -4.62 -21.57
C THR A 183 9.36 -3.57 -20.57
N LEU A 184 8.41 -3.90 -19.70
CA LEU A 184 7.88 -2.98 -18.68
C LEU A 184 8.98 -2.54 -17.71
N ILE A 185 9.79 -3.48 -17.22
CA ILE A 185 10.93 -3.17 -16.33
C ILE A 185 11.98 -2.34 -17.06
N ALA A 186 12.23 -2.59 -18.34
CA ALA A 186 13.17 -1.78 -19.13
C ALA A 186 12.68 -0.34 -19.30
N LEU A 187 11.38 -0.10 -19.51
CA LEU A 187 10.79 1.24 -19.56
C LEU A 187 10.96 1.97 -18.22
N ILE A 188 10.62 1.31 -17.11
CA ILE A 188 10.77 1.89 -15.77
C ILE A 188 12.25 2.21 -15.48
N ARG A 189 13.17 1.32 -15.84
CA ARG A 189 14.60 1.57 -15.69
C ARG A 189 15.07 2.78 -16.48
N ALA A 190 14.68 2.89 -17.73
CA ALA A 190 15.06 4.03 -18.58
C ALA A 190 14.54 5.35 -18.00
N ARG A 191 13.31 5.34 -17.48
CA ARG A 191 12.72 6.51 -16.80
C ARG A 191 13.45 6.87 -15.52
N LEU A 192 13.79 5.87 -14.69
CA LEU A 192 14.58 6.06 -13.48
C LEU A 192 15.94 6.71 -13.79
N GLU A 193 16.66 6.22 -14.81
CA GLU A 193 17.93 6.78 -15.22
C GLU A 193 17.81 8.26 -15.66
N GLN A 194 16.72 8.64 -16.30
CA GLN A 194 16.42 10.04 -16.63
C GLN A 194 16.23 10.89 -15.37
N LEU A 195 15.42 10.42 -14.42
CA LEU A 195 15.13 11.15 -13.18
C LEU A 195 16.36 11.33 -12.29
N LEU A 196 17.25 10.34 -12.25
CA LEU A 196 18.50 10.41 -11.48
C LEU A 196 19.54 11.35 -12.08
N ASN A 197 19.43 11.68 -13.37
CA ASN A 197 20.36 12.57 -14.07
C ASN A 197 19.80 14.00 -14.28
N ALA A 198 18.58 14.27 -13.80
CA ALA A 198 17.94 15.57 -13.91
C ALA A 198 18.27 16.46 -12.71
#